data_9662e073fc0e0c0f80e23d005e693425
#
_entry.id   9662e073fc0e0c0f80e23d005e693425
#
_cell.length_a   1.000
_cell.length_b   1.000
_cell.length_c   1.000
_cell.angle_alpha   90.00
_cell.angle_beta   90.00
_cell.angle_gamma   90.00
#
_symmetry.space_group_name_H-M   'P 1'
#
loop_
_entity.id
_entity.type
_entity.pdbx_description
1 polymer ?
#
loop_
_entity_poly.entity_id
_entity_poly.type
_entity_poly.pdbx_seq_one_letter_code
_entity_poly.pdbx_strand_id
1 'polypeptide(L)'
;GVVIDARREELLVLVTSKAVETADSLEVVFSDSEVVPGTVKQTDSQMGLTVICADVSSLEDVQYEKIKPVKLGNSYSSRQGDLVFTVGSPAGMVHSSSYGFISYIAKNVQMTDGNARVLYADVKSRADAGTFLLNTDGELIGWGTDRYDQDVETGMKTFMSISDYKGILELLSNGIPVPYLGIEGQEVTTEMEK
;
A
#
# COMPACT_ATOMS: atom_id res chain seq x y z
N GLY A 1 6.01 -6.61 1.89
CA GLY A 1 4.59 -6.68 1.54
C GLY A 1 3.71 -6.99 2.73
N VAL A 2 2.41 -6.92 2.51
CA VAL A 2 1.39 -7.32 3.49
C VAL A 2 0.41 -8.32 2.86
N VAL A 3 0.03 -9.35 3.61
CA VAL A 3 -0.98 -10.31 3.15
C VAL A 3 -2.34 -9.63 3.27
N ILE A 4 -3.09 -9.56 2.15
CA ILE A 4 -4.40 -8.89 2.09
C ILE A 4 -5.56 -9.87 1.98
N ASP A 5 -5.32 -11.09 1.52
CA ASP A 5 -6.33 -12.16 1.43
C ASP A 5 -5.65 -13.53 1.57
N ALA A 6 -6.38 -14.52 2.12
CA ALA A 6 -5.92 -15.89 2.28
C ALA A 6 -6.98 -16.82 1.73
N ARG A 7 -6.65 -17.52 0.65
CA ARG A 7 -7.46 -18.55 0.01
C ARG A 7 -6.73 -19.89 0.19
N ARG A 8 -7.45 -20.98 0.12
CA ARG A 8 -6.96 -22.31 0.51
C ARG A 8 -5.62 -22.73 -0.10
N GLU A 9 -5.30 -22.27 -1.32
CA GLU A 9 -4.09 -22.65 -2.04
C GLU A 9 -3.23 -21.43 -2.44
N GLU A 10 -3.73 -20.22 -2.21
CA GLU A 10 -3.02 -18.99 -2.55
C GLU A 10 -3.18 -17.93 -1.47
N LEU A 11 -2.12 -17.17 -1.25
CA LEU A 11 -2.17 -15.93 -0.49
C LEU A 11 -1.99 -14.75 -1.43
N LEU A 12 -2.80 -13.72 -1.25
CA LEU A 12 -2.62 -12.47 -1.96
C LEU A 12 -1.78 -11.51 -1.11
N VAL A 13 -0.65 -11.11 -1.66
CA VAL A 13 0.30 -10.22 -0.99
C VAL A 13 0.37 -8.90 -1.75
N LEU A 14 0.06 -7.81 -1.07
CA LEU A 14 0.20 -6.47 -1.60
C LEU A 14 1.65 -6.00 -1.41
N VAL A 15 2.27 -5.56 -2.49
CA VAL A 15 3.64 -5.02 -2.50
C VAL A 15 3.68 -3.72 -3.32
N THR A 16 4.73 -2.92 -3.13
CA THR A 16 5.02 -1.82 -4.06
C THR A 16 5.59 -2.39 -5.36
N SER A 17 5.20 -1.83 -6.50
CA SER A 17 5.63 -2.34 -7.83
C SER A 17 7.14 -2.33 -7.99
N LYS A 18 7.83 -1.34 -7.39
CA LYS A 18 9.32 -1.28 -7.38
C LYS A 18 9.99 -2.54 -6.82
N ALA A 19 9.31 -3.26 -5.92
CA ALA A 19 9.86 -4.47 -5.31
C ALA A 19 9.93 -5.65 -6.28
N VAL A 20 9.16 -5.62 -7.37
CA VAL A 20 8.98 -6.77 -8.28
C VAL A 20 9.22 -6.43 -9.76
N GLU A 21 9.34 -5.15 -10.10
CA GLU A 21 9.38 -4.64 -11.49
C GLU A 21 10.50 -5.25 -12.33
N THR A 22 11.64 -5.56 -11.74
CA THR A 22 12.83 -6.08 -12.44
C THR A 22 13.16 -7.52 -12.07
N ALA A 23 12.26 -8.22 -11.37
CA ALA A 23 12.52 -9.57 -10.88
C ALA A 23 12.21 -10.62 -11.95
N ASP A 24 13.16 -11.52 -12.20
CA ASP A 24 12.96 -12.69 -13.08
C ASP A 24 12.12 -13.79 -12.40
N SER A 25 12.18 -13.87 -11.07
CA SER A 25 11.41 -14.79 -10.25
C SER A 25 11.07 -14.15 -8.91
N LEU A 26 9.96 -14.59 -8.30
CA LEU A 26 9.49 -14.08 -7.03
C LEU A 26 9.41 -15.20 -6.01
N GLU A 27 9.88 -14.91 -4.82
CA GLU A 27 9.71 -15.74 -3.63
C GLU A 27 9.11 -14.90 -2.51
N VAL A 28 8.15 -15.48 -1.80
CA VAL A 28 7.56 -14.89 -0.59
C VAL A 28 8.14 -15.57 0.63
N VAL A 29 8.86 -14.81 1.43
CA VAL A 29 9.50 -15.28 2.67
C VAL A 29 8.68 -14.83 3.86
N PHE A 30 8.17 -15.77 4.63
CA PHE A 30 7.42 -15.49 5.86
C PHE A 30 8.34 -15.29 7.07
N SER A 31 7.78 -14.78 8.17
CA SER A 31 8.54 -14.44 9.39
C SER A 31 9.22 -15.64 10.06
N ASP A 32 8.74 -16.84 9.83
CA ASP A 32 9.32 -18.10 10.31
C ASP A 32 10.33 -18.72 9.32
N SER A 33 10.74 -17.94 8.31
CA SER A 33 11.69 -18.32 7.26
C SER A 33 11.17 -19.36 6.25
N GLU A 34 9.88 -19.64 6.24
CA GLU A 34 9.27 -20.42 5.18
C GLU A 34 9.28 -19.60 3.88
N VAL A 35 9.59 -20.27 2.78
CA VAL A 35 9.73 -19.67 1.46
C VAL A 35 8.79 -20.37 0.49
N VAL A 36 7.96 -19.61 -0.18
CA VAL A 36 7.07 -20.14 -1.21
C VAL A 36 7.22 -19.36 -2.52
N PRO A 37 6.97 -19.99 -3.67
CA PRO A 37 7.00 -19.30 -4.95
C PRO A 37 5.88 -18.25 -5.05
N GLY A 38 6.17 -17.14 -5.71
CA GLY A 38 5.23 -16.07 -5.97
C GLY A 38 5.12 -15.75 -7.45
N THR A 39 3.94 -15.33 -7.87
CA THR A 39 3.69 -14.82 -9.23
C THR A 39 2.95 -13.49 -9.17
N VAL A 40 3.22 -12.59 -10.11
CA VAL A 40 2.47 -11.35 -10.23
C VAL A 40 1.04 -11.68 -10.68
N LYS A 41 0.05 -11.28 -9.90
CA LYS A 41 -1.35 -11.42 -10.25
C LYS A 41 -1.83 -10.24 -11.08
N GLN A 42 -1.59 -9.02 -10.61
CA GLN A 42 -1.88 -7.80 -11.35
C GLN A 42 -1.09 -6.62 -10.76
N THR A 43 -0.78 -5.66 -11.63
CA THR A 43 -0.06 -4.43 -11.27
C THR A 43 -0.86 -3.20 -11.65
N ASP A 44 -0.88 -2.22 -10.76
CA ASP A 44 -1.24 -0.84 -11.05
C ASP A 44 0.03 0.01 -11.07
N SER A 45 0.53 0.29 -12.27
CA SER A 45 1.73 1.10 -12.47
C SER A 45 1.52 2.57 -12.13
N GLN A 46 0.28 3.07 -12.20
CA GLN A 46 -0.04 4.46 -11.86
C GLN A 46 0.09 4.70 -10.36
N MET A 47 -0.34 3.76 -9.53
CA MET A 47 -0.28 3.88 -8.08
C MET A 47 0.93 3.18 -7.47
N GLY A 48 1.71 2.47 -8.29
CA GLY A 48 2.91 1.77 -7.86
C GLY A 48 2.63 0.59 -6.93
N LEU A 49 1.50 -0.09 -7.11
CA LEU A 49 1.11 -1.26 -6.34
C LEU A 49 0.97 -2.51 -7.21
N THR A 50 1.38 -3.63 -6.65
CA THR A 50 1.27 -4.96 -7.27
C THR A 50 0.68 -5.94 -6.28
N VAL A 51 -0.24 -6.78 -6.74
CA VAL A 51 -0.69 -7.96 -6.00
C VAL A 51 0.06 -9.18 -6.51
N ILE A 52 0.69 -9.88 -5.59
CA ILE A 52 1.37 -11.17 -5.82
C ILE A 52 0.47 -12.29 -5.30
N CYS A 53 0.39 -13.35 -6.06
CA CYS A 53 -0.15 -14.64 -5.63
C CYS A 53 1.02 -15.49 -5.11
N ALA A 54 1.02 -15.85 -3.84
CA ALA A 54 1.96 -16.78 -3.25
C ALA A 54 1.31 -18.17 -3.18
N ASP A 55 1.97 -19.17 -3.76
CA ASP A 55 1.53 -20.57 -3.74
C ASP A 55 1.87 -21.19 -2.38
N VAL A 56 0.85 -21.44 -1.58
CA VAL A 56 1.00 -22.00 -0.23
C VAL A 56 0.63 -23.48 -0.14
N SER A 57 0.46 -24.15 -1.26
CA SER A 57 0.12 -25.57 -1.33
C SER A 57 1.14 -26.48 -0.65
N SER A 58 2.39 -26.03 -0.51
CA SER A 58 3.47 -26.76 0.16
C SER A 58 3.55 -26.52 1.67
N LEU A 59 2.80 -25.54 2.23
CA LEU A 59 2.81 -25.25 3.65
C LEU A 59 1.99 -26.27 4.42
N GLU A 60 2.48 -26.65 5.61
CA GLU A 60 1.69 -27.42 6.57
C GLU A 60 0.54 -26.59 7.16
N ASP A 61 -0.56 -27.22 7.55
CA ASP A 61 -1.73 -26.55 8.11
C ASP A 61 -1.36 -25.61 9.29
N VAL A 62 -0.44 -26.04 10.15
CA VAL A 62 0.02 -25.26 11.31
C VAL A 62 0.76 -23.98 10.89
N GLN A 63 1.48 -24.02 9.78
CA GLN A 63 2.18 -22.85 9.24
C GLN A 63 1.18 -21.90 8.59
N TYR A 64 0.27 -22.43 7.78
CA TYR A 64 -0.79 -21.65 7.13
C TYR A 64 -1.70 -20.94 8.14
N GLU A 65 -2.10 -21.60 9.23
CA GLU A 65 -2.95 -21.00 10.27
C GLU A 65 -2.33 -19.79 10.99
N LYS A 66 -1.01 -19.65 10.97
CA LYS A 66 -0.31 -18.49 11.54
C LYS A 66 -0.41 -17.25 10.67
N ILE A 67 -0.63 -17.43 9.35
CA ILE A 67 -0.69 -16.33 8.39
C ILE A 67 -2.07 -15.69 8.49
N LYS A 68 -2.10 -14.42 8.88
CA LYS A 68 -3.34 -13.65 9.01
C LYS A 68 -3.34 -12.49 8.03
N PRO A 69 -4.33 -12.41 7.13
CA PRO A 69 -4.50 -11.23 6.29
C PRO A 69 -4.70 -9.97 7.14
N VAL A 70 -4.08 -8.88 6.72
CA VAL A 70 -4.31 -7.57 7.32
C VAL A 70 -5.73 -7.10 6.98
N LYS A 71 -6.44 -6.57 7.96
CA LYS A 71 -7.73 -5.96 7.72
C LYS A 71 -7.54 -4.59 7.07
N LEU A 72 -8.31 -4.28 6.00
CA LEU A 72 -8.32 -2.96 5.40
C LEU A 72 -9.13 -2.00 6.28
N GLY A 73 -8.45 -1.03 6.85
CA GLY A 73 -9.01 -0.01 7.73
C GLY A 73 -9.84 1.04 6.97
N ASN A 74 -10.35 2.00 7.72
CA ASN A 74 -11.02 3.18 7.19
C ASN A 74 -10.13 4.42 7.36
N SER A 75 -9.31 4.73 6.35
CA SER A 75 -8.43 5.89 6.39
C SER A 75 -9.18 7.23 6.35
N TYR A 76 -10.48 7.26 6.03
CA TYR A 76 -11.29 8.47 6.14
C TYR A 76 -11.56 8.89 7.60
N SER A 77 -11.51 7.95 8.53
CA SER A 77 -11.65 8.22 9.96
C SER A 77 -10.35 8.71 10.62
N SER A 78 -9.22 8.60 9.94
CA SER A 78 -7.93 9.06 10.44
C SER A 78 -7.91 10.57 10.69
N ARG A 79 -7.23 10.98 11.75
CA ARG A 79 -7.12 12.38 12.19
C ARG A 79 -5.66 12.75 12.45
N GLN A 80 -5.37 14.03 12.39
CA GLN A 80 -4.09 14.57 12.86
C GLN A 80 -3.89 14.23 14.35
N GLY A 81 -2.68 13.76 14.68
CA GLY A 81 -2.32 13.30 16.02
C GLY A 81 -2.59 11.81 16.27
N ASP A 82 -3.26 11.10 15.37
CA ASP A 82 -3.45 9.66 15.52
C ASP A 82 -2.10 8.94 15.45
N LEU A 83 -1.87 8.02 16.40
CA LEU A 83 -0.72 7.13 16.42
C LEU A 83 -0.84 6.11 15.28
N VAL A 84 0.26 5.92 14.57
CA VAL A 84 0.35 4.99 13.44
C VAL A 84 1.62 4.17 13.50
N PHE A 85 1.57 3.01 12.85
CA PHE A 85 2.71 2.10 12.70
C PHE A 85 3.04 1.91 11.22
N THR A 86 4.33 1.80 10.93
CA THR A 86 4.79 1.40 9.61
C THR A 86 5.42 0.02 9.67
N VAL A 87 5.06 -0.81 8.70
CA VAL A 87 5.56 -2.19 8.56
C VAL A 87 6.09 -2.42 7.15
N GLY A 88 6.89 -3.46 6.99
CA GLY A 88 7.54 -3.80 5.72
C GLY A 88 9.05 -3.64 5.84
N SER A 89 9.60 -2.57 5.28
CA SER A 89 11.04 -2.26 5.38
C SER A 89 11.28 -0.77 5.66
N PRO A 90 10.61 -0.16 6.67
CA PRO A 90 10.69 1.28 6.90
C PRO A 90 12.13 1.78 7.15
N ALA A 91 12.98 0.95 7.73
CA ALA A 91 14.38 1.27 7.97
C ALA A 91 15.34 0.69 6.90
N GLY A 92 14.82 0.15 5.80
CA GLY A 92 15.58 -0.58 4.80
C GLY A 92 15.96 -2.01 5.22
N MET A 93 15.46 -2.46 6.37
CA MET A 93 15.62 -3.82 6.87
C MET A 93 14.28 -4.55 6.75
N VAL A 94 14.28 -5.74 6.16
CA VAL A 94 13.09 -6.59 6.07
C VAL A 94 12.52 -6.90 7.45
N HIS A 95 11.19 -7.01 7.55
CA HIS A 95 10.44 -7.24 8.80
C HIS A 95 10.68 -6.17 9.88
N SER A 96 11.15 -4.98 9.48
CA SER A 96 11.24 -3.86 10.41
C SER A 96 9.90 -3.14 10.57
N SER A 97 9.76 -2.44 11.68
CA SER A 97 8.61 -1.58 11.97
C SER A 97 9.08 -0.25 12.55
N SER A 98 8.27 0.77 12.39
CA SER A 98 8.46 2.06 13.02
C SER A 98 7.10 2.59 13.47
N TYR A 99 7.06 3.66 14.24
CA TYR A 99 5.83 4.30 14.69
C TYR A 99 5.99 5.82 14.68
N GLY A 100 4.86 6.49 14.68
CA GLY A 100 4.78 7.94 14.73
C GLY A 100 3.33 8.40 14.70
N PHE A 101 3.10 9.61 14.21
CA PHE A 101 1.78 10.25 14.21
C PHE A 101 1.44 10.79 12.84
N ILE A 102 0.14 10.81 12.52
CA ILE A 102 -0.36 11.55 11.37
C ILE A 102 -0.21 13.05 11.68
N SER A 103 0.64 13.73 10.91
CA SER A 103 0.92 15.16 11.08
C SER A 103 -0.05 16.02 10.28
N TYR A 104 -0.41 15.58 9.07
CA TYR A 104 -1.32 16.30 8.18
C TYR A 104 -2.08 15.35 7.26
N ILE A 105 -3.26 15.77 6.82
CA ILE A 105 -4.10 15.02 5.87
C ILE A 105 -4.49 15.99 4.74
N ALA A 106 -3.92 15.77 3.55
CA ALA A 106 -4.37 16.45 2.35
C ALA A 106 -5.57 15.69 1.77
N LYS A 107 -6.68 16.43 1.61
CA LYS A 107 -7.90 15.92 0.97
C LYS A 107 -7.95 16.47 -0.46
N ASN A 108 -8.50 15.70 -1.38
CA ASN A 108 -8.67 16.12 -2.77
C ASN A 108 -7.35 16.49 -3.49
N VAL A 109 -6.29 15.71 -3.24
CA VAL A 109 -5.07 15.82 -4.02
C VAL A 109 -5.38 15.32 -5.43
N GLN A 110 -5.17 16.20 -6.41
CA GLN A 110 -5.45 15.89 -7.81
C GLN A 110 -4.48 14.81 -8.32
N MET A 111 -5.04 13.84 -8.98
CA MET A 111 -4.32 12.72 -9.61
C MET A 111 -4.88 12.49 -11.01
N THR A 112 -4.19 11.70 -11.80
CA THR A 112 -4.73 11.20 -13.06
C THR A 112 -6.01 10.41 -12.77
N ASP A 113 -7.09 10.74 -13.47
CA ASP A 113 -8.44 10.14 -13.36
C ASP A 113 -9.13 10.29 -11.99
N GLY A 114 -8.73 11.26 -11.15
CA GLY A 114 -9.47 11.52 -9.92
C GLY A 114 -8.74 12.33 -8.86
N ASN A 115 -9.28 12.26 -7.67
CA ASN A 115 -8.70 12.86 -6.47
C ASN A 115 -8.46 11.78 -5.42
N ALA A 116 -7.39 11.93 -4.67
CA ALA A 116 -7.08 11.04 -3.56
C ALA A 116 -6.80 11.81 -2.27
N ARG A 117 -6.77 11.07 -1.18
CA ARG A 117 -6.33 11.56 0.12
C ARG A 117 -4.90 11.11 0.36
N VAL A 118 -4.06 12.02 0.82
CA VAL A 118 -2.67 11.77 1.20
C VAL A 118 -2.50 12.01 2.69
N LEU A 119 -1.92 11.04 3.38
CA LEU A 119 -1.60 11.11 4.80
C LEU A 119 -0.11 11.44 4.94
N TYR A 120 0.20 12.49 5.64
CA TYR A 120 1.56 12.88 6.01
C TYR A 120 1.81 12.45 7.44
N ALA A 121 2.82 11.62 7.64
CA ALA A 121 3.14 11.10 8.96
C ALA A 121 4.60 11.37 9.34
N ASP A 122 4.82 11.75 10.60
CA ASP A 122 6.14 11.83 11.19
C ASP A 122 6.54 10.42 11.68
N VAL A 123 7.09 9.67 10.75
CA VAL A 123 7.57 8.29 10.98
C VAL A 123 8.96 8.14 10.38
N LYS A 124 9.80 7.34 11.02
CA LYS A 124 11.09 6.94 10.47
C LYS A 124 10.86 5.86 9.41
N SER A 125 10.66 6.28 8.17
CA SER A 125 10.41 5.38 7.05
C SER A 125 11.13 5.85 5.79
N ARG A 126 11.50 4.90 4.96
CA ARG A 126 11.81 5.13 3.55
C ARG A 126 10.55 4.84 2.76
N ALA A 127 9.89 5.87 2.24
CA ALA A 127 8.61 5.72 1.52
C ALA A 127 8.69 4.79 0.31
N ASP A 128 9.87 4.73 -0.32
CA ASP A 128 10.18 3.88 -1.47
C ASP A 128 10.45 2.41 -1.14
N ALA A 129 10.52 2.06 0.14
CA ALA A 129 10.96 0.74 0.60
C ALA A 129 9.84 -0.27 0.86
N GLY A 130 8.68 -0.13 0.22
CA GLY A 130 7.57 -1.07 0.41
C GLY A 130 6.97 -0.98 1.81
N THR A 131 6.74 0.23 2.29
CA THR A 131 6.23 0.52 3.62
C THR A 131 4.71 0.67 3.60
N PHE A 132 4.05 0.04 4.55
CA PHE A 132 2.61 0.11 4.76
C PHE A 132 2.29 0.77 6.09
N LEU A 133 1.21 1.56 6.12
CA LEU A 133 0.77 2.33 7.29
C LEU A 133 -0.42 1.63 7.94
N LEU A 134 -0.30 1.33 9.22
CA LEU A 134 -1.33 0.71 10.05
C LEU A 134 -1.81 1.69 11.14
N ASN A 135 -3.09 1.58 11.49
CA ASN A 135 -3.63 2.24 12.69
C ASN A 135 -3.33 1.42 13.97
N THR A 136 -3.78 1.90 15.12
CA THR A 136 -3.60 1.23 16.42
C THR A 136 -4.34 -0.10 16.56
N ASP A 137 -5.34 -0.35 15.72
CA ASP A 137 -6.08 -1.61 15.67
C ASP A 137 -5.39 -2.65 14.75
N GLY A 138 -4.23 -2.30 14.16
CA GLY A 138 -3.50 -3.14 13.22
C GLY A 138 -4.14 -3.19 11.82
N GLU A 139 -5.03 -2.27 11.50
CA GLU A 139 -5.67 -2.21 10.20
C GLU A 139 -4.84 -1.38 9.21
N LEU A 140 -4.75 -1.83 7.97
CA LEU A 140 -4.06 -1.14 6.89
C LEU A 140 -4.83 0.13 6.48
N ILE A 141 -4.21 1.31 6.64
CA ILE A 141 -4.82 2.60 6.31
C ILE A 141 -4.11 3.32 5.16
N GLY A 142 -2.92 2.86 4.74
CA GLY A 142 -2.21 3.46 3.61
C GLY A 142 -0.93 2.73 3.23
N TRP A 143 -0.34 3.16 2.13
CA TRP A 143 0.99 2.69 1.67
C TRP A 143 1.88 3.88 1.33
N GLY A 144 3.19 3.70 1.54
CA GLY A 144 4.20 4.71 1.30
C GLY A 144 4.36 5.04 -0.18
N THR A 145 4.52 6.33 -0.47
CA THR A 145 4.81 6.85 -1.81
C THR A 145 5.82 7.98 -1.70
N ASP A 146 6.67 8.12 -2.70
CA ASP A 146 7.62 9.23 -2.85
C ASP A 146 7.06 10.36 -3.73
N ARG A 147 5.88 10.16 -4.32
CA ARG A 147 5.26 11.07 -5.30
C ARG A 147 5.05 12.49 -4.79
N TYR A 148 4.79 12.64 -3.49
CA TYR A 148 4.44 13.91 -2.84
C TYR A 148 5.47 14.34 -1.80
N ASP A 149 6.62 13.66 -1.72
CA ASP A 149 7.69 13.98 -0.77
C ASP A 149 8.42 15.31 -1.10
N GLN A 150 8.33 15.76 -2.36
CA GLN A 150 9.06 16.94 -2.83
C GLN A 150 8.56 18.27 -2.22
N ASP A 151 7.32 18.30 -1.74
CA ASP A 151 6.69 19.48 -1.15
C ASP A 151 6.88 19.57 0.37
N VAL A 152 7.61 18.60 0.98
CA VAL A 152 7.71 18.48 2.43
C VAL A 152 9.15 18.60 2.89
N GLU A 153 9.59 19.81 3.15
CA GLU A 153 10.94 20.10 3.71
C GLU A 153 11.17 19.52 5.14
N THR A 154 10.14 18.98 5.77
CA THR A 154 10.12 18.64 7.20
C THR A 154 10.53 17.19 7.52
N GLY A 155 10.84 16.37 6.52
CA GLY A 155 11.17 14.95 6.74
C GLY A 155 9.97 14.05 7.05
N MET A 156 8.74 14.57 7.00
CA MET A 156 7.54 13.75 7.04
C MET A 156 7.48 12.81 5.84
N LYS A 157 6.80 11.67 6.01
CA LYS A 157 6.60 10.68 4.94
C LYS A 157 5.16 10.70 4.46
N THR A 158 4.98 10.46 3.17
CA THR A 158 3.70 10.48 2.51
C THR A 158 3.16 9.09 2.28
N PHE A 159 1.86 8.94 2.55
CA PHE A 159 1.14 7.67 2.39
C PHE A 159 -0.17 7.93 1.64
N MET A 160 -0.42 7.11 0.63
CA MET A 160 -1.71 7.10 -0.05
C MET A 160 -2.77 6.44 0.82
N SER A 161 -3.97 6.99 0.82
CA SER A 161 -5.11 6.50 1.58
C SER A 161 -5.65 5.19 1.00
N ILE A 162 -5.76 4.14 1.84
CA ILE A 162 -6.27 2.85 1.39
C ILE A 162 -7.77 2.90 1.04
N SER A 163 -8.54 3.79 1.68
CA SER A 163 -9.99 3.85 1.47
C SER A 163 -10.37 4.32 0.08
N ASP A 164 -9.57 5.19 -0.53
CA ASP A 164 -9.75 5.64 -1.91
C ASP A 164 -9.45 4.52 -2.92
N TYR A 165 -8.74 3.48 -2.47
CA TYR A 165 -8.16 2.47 -3.34
C TYR A 165 -8.78 1.07 -3.20
N LYS A 166 -9.75 0.89 -2.29
CA LYS A 166 -10.34 -0.44 -2.01
C LYS A 166 -10.95 -1.11 -3.25
N GLY A 167 -11.66 -0.34 -4.09
CA GLY A 167 -12.23 -0.88 -5.33
C GLY A 167 -11.16 -1.33 -6.34
N ILE A 168 -10.03 -0.62 -6.39
CA ILE A 168 -8.90 -0.99 -7.26
C ILE A 168 -8.20 -2.25 -6.73
N LEU A 169 -8.02 -2.36 -5.40
CA LEU A 169 -7.48 -3.58 -4.79
C LEU A 169 -8.32 -4.81 -5.11
N GLU A 170 -9.64 -4.66 -5.18
CA GLU A 170 -10.53 -5.74 -5.59
C GLU A 170 -10.24 -6.18 -7.04
N LEU A 171 -10.06 -5.22 -7.97
CA LEU A 171 -9.67 -5.53 -9.36
C LEU A 171 -8.32 -6.26 -9.39
N LEU A 172 -7.29 -5.72 -8.72
CA LEU A 172 -5.96 -6.32 -8.67
C LEU A 172 -5.98 -7.73 -8.09
N SER A 173 -6.75 -7.93 -7.01
CA SER A 173 -6.91 -9.23 -6.34
C SER A 173 -7.59 -10.29 -7.22
N ASN A 174 -8.36 -9.86 -8.20
CA ASN A 174 -9.02 -10.72 -9.18
C ASN A 174 -8.26 -10.80 -10.52
N GLY A 175 -7.08 -10.19 -10.62
CA GLY A 175 -6.29 -10.18 -11.85
C GLY A 175 -6.88 -9.32 -12.97
N ILE A 176 -7.77 -8.38 -12.63
CA ILE A 176 -8.44 -7.50 -13.58
C ILE A 176 -7.61 -6.23 -13.76
N PRO A 177 -7.26 -5.85 -15.00
CA PRO A 177 -6.55 -4.60 -15.26
C PRO A 177 -7.34 -3.38 -14.80
N VAL A 178 -6.63 -2.41 -14.21
CA VAL A 178 -7.24 -1.13 -13.81
C VAL A 178 -7.45 -0.27 -15.06
N PRO A 179 -8.69 0.13 -15.36
CA PRO A 179 -8.95 1.01 -16.50
C PRO A 179 -8.57 2.46 -16.15
N TYR A 180 -7.82 3.11 -17.03
CA TYR A 180 -7.50 4.52 -16.93
C TYR A 180 -7.95 5.27 -18.17
N LEU A 181 -8.56 6.44 -17.99
CA LEU A 181 -8.88 7.36 -19.08
C LEU A 181 -7.67 8.22 -19.44
N GLY A 182 -6.77 8.43 -18.51
CA GLY A 182 -5.56 9.24 -18.71
C GLY A 182 -5.86 10.73 -18.80
N ILE A 183 -6.88 11.21 -18.09
CA ILE A 183 -7.27 12.63 -18.07
C ILE A 183 -6.95 13.26 -16.72
N GLU A 184 -6.53 14.52 -16.78
CA GLU A 184 -6.50 15.40 -15.62
C GLU A 184 -7.53 16.48 -15.83
N GLY A 185 -8.41 16.71 -14.86
CA GLY A 185 -9.49 17.69 -14.91
C GLY A 185 -9.36 18.69 -13.77
N GLN A 186 -9.65 19.94 -14.05
CA GLN A 186 -9.75 20.99 -13.06
C GLN A 186 -11.16 21.58 -13.08
N GLU A 187 -11.69 21.90 -11.90
CA GLU A 187 -12.96 22.59 -11.79
C GLU A 187 -12.85 23.98 -12.41
N VAL A 188 -13.79 24.32 -13.30
CA VAL A 188 -13.80 25.64 -13.98
C VAL A 188 -14.16 26.70 -12.95
N THR A 189 -13.24 27.62 -12.71
CA THR A 189 -13.50 28.75 -11.83
C THR A 189 -14.18 29.89 -12.60
N THR A 190 -14.89 30.77 -11.89
CA THR A 190 -15.53 31.98 -12.48
C THR A 190 -14.55 32.91 -13.20
N GLU A 191 -13.24 32.81 -12.93
CA GLU A 191 -12.19 33.53 -13.63
C GLU A 191 -11.82 32.89 -14.98
N MET A 192 -12.02 31.57 -15.11
CA MET A 192 -11.78 30.83 -16.36
C MET A 192 -12.98 30.92 -17.33
N GLU A 193 -14.16 31.33 -16.85
CA GLU A 193 -15.36 31.54 -17.66
C GLU A 193 -15.37 32.87 -18.42
N LYS A 194 -14.37 33.75 -18.24
CA LYS A 194 -14.21 35.06 -18.91
C LYS A 194 -13.20 34.95 -20.05
#